data_5af6d3a52cec10ba3184a89ac3e86977
#
_entry.id   5af6d3a52cec10ba3184a89ac3e86977
#
_cell.length_a   1.000
_cell.length_b   1.000
_cell.length_c   1.000
_cell.angle_alpha   90.00
_cell.angle_beta   90.00
_cell.angle_gamma   90.00
#
_symmetry.space_group_name_H-M   'P 1'
#
loop_
_entity.id
_entity.type
_entity.pdbx_description
1 polymer ?
#
loop_
_entity_poly.entity_id
_entity_poly.type
_entity_poly.pdbx_seq_one_letter_code
_entity_poly.pdbx_strand_id
1 'polypeptide(L)'
;ATINDTRIDAANGASQIRFRGTEDLGGGLKANFVLAQRLSLESGGNDGSANGRPTFQGESTVGLSGGFGSLKIGRALTALQGPVNATDPWGTLQQASTAILPSGYYTEPTGSLDGSGLGRTDAIFYNSPNFSGFSFAANFGPKFSGTNPAAVQTANTENFMSLYGSYAAGPLVVGAGFEQNRRDDSITFVHAIYDFGFVRIGGGFAKVEAGAAVPAGPAGALLANEEANNWNIMAIAPLGPVTLKVGYGESENDTTNTDRSKKLGIGLDYPLSKRTLIYTSVGRDSVRTTNKVGYDIGVRHTF
;
A
#
# COMPACT_ATOMS: atom_id res chain seq x y z
N ALA A 1 8.10 28.99 5.58
CA ALA A 1 7.59 27.89 4.76
C ALA A 1 6.44 28.45 3.93
N THR A 2 6.54 28.38 2.61
CA THR A 2 5.44 28.78 1.72
C THR A 2 4.49 27.60 1.62
N ILE A 3 3.23 27.78 1.99
CA ILE A 3 2.17 26.80 1.72
C ILE A 3 1.85 26.94 0.24
N ASN A 4 2.29 25.99 -0.58
CA ASN A 4 2.16 26.08 -2.02
C ASN A 4 0.86 25.47 -2.55
N ASP A 5 0.19 24.62 -1.76
CA ASP A 5 -1.05 23.96 -2.16
C ASP A 5 -1.83 23.50 -0.91
N THR A 6 -3.09 23.88 -0.82
CA THR A 6 -4.00 23.45 0.24
C THR A 6 -5.23 22.86 -0.44
N ARG A 7 -5.52 21.58 -0.18
CA ARG A 7 -6.63 20.84 -0.79
C ARG A 7 -7.58 20.29 0.25
N ILE A 8 -8.85 20.23 -0.09
CA ILE A 8 -9.82 19.36 0.58
C ILE A 8 -9.77 18.03 -0.16
N ASP A 9 -9.01 17.08 0.38
CA ASP A 9 -8.80 15.79 -0.27
C ASP A 9 -9.06 14.64 0.70
N ALA A 10 -9.37 13.49 0.15
CA ALA A 10 -9.53 12.23 0.87
C ALA A 10 -8.17 11.54 0.97
N ALA A 11 -7.30 11.97 1.89
CA ALA A 11 -6.02 11.30 2.21
C ALA A 11 -5.64 10.14 1.24
N ASN A 12 -5.16 10.48 0.04
CA ASN A 12 -4.72 9.54 -1.01
C ASN A 12 -5.71 8.38 -1.31
N GLY A 13 -7.03 8.65 -1.33
CA GLY A 13 -8.02 7.65 -1.70
C GLY A 13 -8.42 6.68 -0.58
N ALA A 14 -8.29 7.10 0.67
CA ALA A 14 -8.86 6.35 1.81
C ALA A 14 -10.40 6.36 1.80
N SER A 15 -11.02 7.41 1.24
CA SER A 15 -12.48 7.51 1.12
C SER A 15 -13.00 6.53 0.07
N GLN A 16 -13.87 5.61 0.49
CA GLN A 16 -14.40 4.59 -0.42
C GLN A 16 -15.79 4.11 -0.01
N ILE A 17 -16.56 3.69 -1.00
CA ILE A 17 -17.77 2.87 -0.81
C ILE A 17 -17.39 1.44 -1.19
N ARG A 18 -17.70 0.50 -0.31
CA ARG A 18 -17.39 -0.92 -0.51
C ARG A 18 -18.66 -1.75 -0.38
N PHE A 19 -18.99 -2.49 -1.46
CA PHE A 19 -20.01 -3.53 -1.47
C PHE A 19 -19.31 -4.87 -1.28
N ARG A 20 -19.83 -5.67 -0.36
CA ARG A 20 -19.35 -7.03 -0.13
C ARG A 20 -20.50 -7.96 0.20
N GLY A 21 -20.39 -9.20 -0.25
CA GLY A 21 -21.34 -10.24 0.08
C GLY A 21 -20.62 -11.56 0.34
N THR A 22 -21.27 -12.40 1.14
CA THR A 22 -20.83 -13.76 1.44
C THR A 22 -22.06 -14.66 1.39
N GLU A 23 -21.97 -15.75 0.63
CA GLU A 23 -22.97 -16.81 0.54
C GLU A 23 -22.38 -18.08 1.15
N ASP A 24 -23.12 -18.73 2.05
CA ASP A 24 -22.74 -20.03 2.61
C ASP A 24 -23.20 -21.13 1.62
N LEU A 25 -22.22 -21.89 1.11
CA LEU A 25 -22.44 -22.97 0.16
C LEU A 25 -22.58 -24.34 0.85
N GLY A 26 -22.51 -24.37 2.19
CA GLY A 26 -22.51 -25.58 2.97
C GLY A 26 -21.12 -26.20 3.14
N GLY A 27 -20.98 -27.14 4.09
CA GLY A 27 -19.71 -27.83 4.35
C GLY A 27 -18.55 -26.93 4.78
N GLY A 28 -18.83 -25.70 5.22
CA GLY A 28 -17.80 -24.70 5.56
C GLY A 28 -17.23 -23.93 4.36
N LEU A 29 -17.77 -24.18 3.16
CA LEU A 29 -17.42 -23.45 1.94
C LEU A 29 -18.29 -22.19 1.79
N LYS A 30 -17.69 -21.07 1.41
CA LYS A 30 -18.36 -19.79 1.20
C LYS A 30 -17.94 -19.17 -0.12
N ALA A 31 -18.90 -18.57 -0.85
CA ALA A 31 -18.62 -17.67 -1.96
C ALA A 31 -18.58 -16.23 -1.46
N ASN A 32 -17.66 -15.43 -1.99
CA ASN A 32 -17.46 -14.05 -1.55
C ASN A 32 -17.28 -13.14 -2.76
N PHE A 33 -17.75 -11.89 -2.65
CA PHE A 33 -17.40 -10.83 -3.59
C PHE A 33 -17.08 -9.52 -2.87
N VAL A 34 -16.25 -8.69 -3.50
CA VAL A 34 -15.97 -7.32 -3.06
C VAL A 34 -15.92 -6.41 -4.28
N LEU A 35 -16.64 -5.27 -4.19
CA LEU A 35 -16.54 -4.16 -5.12
C LEU A 35 -16.28 -2.89 -4.31
N ALA A 36 -15.16 -2.21 -4.54
CA ALA A 36 -14.77 -1.02 -3.81
C ALA A 36 -14.48 0.13 -4.76
N GLN A 37 -15.29 1.17 -4.67
CA GLN A 37 -15.13 2.43 -5.37
C GLN A 37 -14.42 3.42 -4.46
N ARG A 38 -13.32 4.01 -4.92
CA ARG A 38 -12.62 5.08 -4.23
C ARG A 38 -13.17 6.42 -4.69
N LEU A 39 -13.36 7.33 -3.75
CA LEU A 39 -14.01 8.62 -3.96
C LEU A 39 -13.01 9.77 -3.81
N SER A 40 -13.11 10.76 -4.69
CA SER A 40 -12.55 12.09 -4.48
C SER A 40 -13.60 12.96 -3.80
N LEU A 41 -13.33 13.38 -2.57
CA LEU A 41 -14.25 14.29 -1.85
C LEU A 41 -14.22 15.70 -2.43
N GLU A 42 -13.12 16.09 -3.06
CA GLU A 42 -12.98 17.40 -3.70
C GLU A 42 -13.88 17.55 -4.94
N SER A 43 -13.93 16.51 -5.79
CA SER A 43 -14.67 16.56 -7.05
C SER A 43 -16.02 15.85 -7.01
N GLY A 44 -16.29 15.03 -5.98
CA GLY A 44 -17.46 14.16 -5.91
C GLY A 44 -17.42 12.96 -6.88
N GLY A 45 -16.35 12.81 -7.64
CA GLY A 45 -16.16 11.72 -8.60
C GLY A 45 -15.34 10.57 -8.04
N ASN A 46 -14.93 9.66 -8.94
CA ASN A 46 -13.94 8.64 -8.60
C ASN A 46 -12.61 9.30 -8.29
N ASP A 47 -11.90 8.82 -7.27
CA ASP A 47 -10.52 9.21 -7.01
C ASP A 47 -9.66 8.98 -8.27
N GLY A 48 -9.06 10.06 -8.79
CA GLY A 48 -8.28 10.03 -10.03
C GLY A 48 -9.09 9.85 -11.33
N SER A 49 -10.38 10.20 -11.33
CA SER A 49 -11.24 10.12 -12.52
C SER A 49 -10.69 10.89 -13.73
N ALA A 50 -9.95 11.98 -13.50
CA ALA A 50 -9.27 12.72 -14.55
C ALA A 50 -8.25 11.87 -15.34
N ASN A 51 -7.79 10.76 -14.77
CA ASN A 51 -6.83 9.84 -15.36
C ASN A 51 -7.48 8.56 -15.92
N GLY A 52 -8.80 8.53 -16.09
CA GLY A 52 -9.53 7.39 -16.65
C GLY A 52 -9.63 6.17 -15.74
N ARG A 53 -9.54 6.34 -14.43
CA ARG A 53 -9.62 5.22 -13.48
C ARG A 53 -10.99 4.55 -13.51
N PRO A 54 -11.05 3.20 -13.46
CA PRO A 54 -12.32 2.46 -13.41
C PRO A 54 -13.08 2.72 -12.12
N THR A 55 -14.42 2.55 -12.16
CA THR A 55 -15.31 2.78 -11.01
C THR A 55 -14.90 1.97 -9.78
N PHE A 56 -14.69 0.67 -9.92
CA PHE A 56 -14.32 -0.21 -8.80
C PHE A 56 -12.80 -0.45 -8.72
N GLN A 57 -12.04 0.62 -8.81
CA GLN A 57 -10.56 0.58 -8.79
C GLN A 57 -9.97 0.12 -7.44
N GLY A 58 -10.71 0.28 -6.34
CA GLY A 58 -10.25 -0.07 -5.00
C GLY A 58 -10.12 -1.58 -4.80
N GLU A 59 -11.13 -2.33 -5.21
CA GLU A 59 -11.15 -3.79 -5.28
C GLU A 59 -12.31 -4.23 -6.19
N SER A 60 -12.10 -5.27 -6.98
CA SER A 60 -13.15 -5.91 -7.78
C SER A 60 -12.82 -7.40 -7.85
N THR A 61 -13.41 -8.18 -6.94
CA THR A 61 -13.05 -9.60 -6.75
C THR A 61 -14.27 -10.48 -6.51
N VAL A 62 -14.14 -11.73 -6.94
CA VAL A 62 -15.01 -12.85 -6.55
C VAL A 62 -14.12 -14.01 -6.12
N GLY A 63 -14.58 -14.82 -5.16
CA GLY A 63 -13.75 -15.92 -4.66
C GLY A 63 -14.48 -16.88 -3.74
N LEU A 64 -13.73 -17.87 -3.27
CA LEU A 64 -14.16 -18.89 -2.34
C LEU A 64 -13.30 -18.85 -1.07
N SER A 65 -13.89 -19.20 0.06
CA SER A 65 -13.17 -19.37 1.33
C SER A 65 -13.70 -20.58 2.10
N GLY A 66 -12.84 -21.16 2.92
CA GLY A 66 -13.17 -22.34 3.72
C GLY A 66 -12.00 -22.78 4.59
N GLY A 67 -11.97 -24.03 5.00
CA GLY A 67 -10.86 -24.62 5.79
C GLY A 67 -9.49 -24.56 5.10
N PHE A 68 -9.46 -24.40 3.79
CA PHE A 68 -8.24 -24.24 2.99
C PHE A 68 -7.71 -22.80 2.97
N GLY A 69 -8.39 -21.84 3.60
CA GLY A 69 -8.11 -20.40 3.49
C GLY A 69 -9.03 -19.69 2.51
N SER A 70 -8.50 -18.83 1.65
CA SER A 70 -9.29 -18.11 0.64
C SER A 70 -8.58 -18.04 -0.70
N LEU A 71 -9.36 -18.18 -1.76
CA LEU A 71 -8.95 -18.00 -3.15
C LEU A 71 -9.88 -16.98 -3.80
N LYS A 72 -9.33 -15.92 -4.40
CA LYS A 72 -10.12 -14.93 -5.13
C LYS A 72 -9.46 -14.56 -6.44
N ILE A 73 -10.24 -14.12 -7.40
CA ILE A 73 -9.79 -13.60 -8.70
C ILE A 73 -10.33 -12.20 -8.92
N GLY A 74 -9.62 -11.40 -9.68
CA GLY A 74 -9.96 -10.03 -10.03
C GLY A 74 -8.88 -9.04 -9.62
N ARG A 75 -9.25 -7.80 -9.32
CA ARG A 75 -8.34 -6.73 -8.93
C ARG A 75 -8.36 -6.53 -7.42
N ALA A 76 -7.19 -6.63 -6.77
CA ALA A 76 -7.03 -6.38 -5.34
C ALA A 76 -5.61 -5.91 -4.99
N LEU A 77 -5.39 -5.60 -3.71
CA LEU A 77 -4.05 -5.38 -3.16
C LEU A 77 -3.19 -6.64 -3.27
N THR A 78 -1.91 -6.44 -3.56
CA THR A 78 -0.92 -7.52 -3.60
C THR A 78 -0.64 -8.08 -2.20
N ALA A 79 0.01 -9.24 -2.13
CA ALA A 79 0.34 -9.88 -0.85
C ALA A 79 1.27 -9.02 0.02
N LEU A 80 2.15 -8.20 -0.58
CA LEU A 80 3.07 -7.34 0.16
C LEU A 80 2.45 -6.03 0.62
N GLN A 81 1.42 -5.50 -0.05
CA GLN A 81 0.91 -4.17 0.25
C GLN A 81 0.37 -4.03 1.68
N GLY A 82 -0.33 -5.04 2.19
CA GLY A 82 -0.83 -5.05 3.57
C GLY A 82 0.30 -4.98 4.61
N PRO A 83 1.28 -5.88 4.55
CA PRO A 83 2.49 -5.85 5.39
C PRO A 83 3.26 -4.54 5.33
N VAL A 84 3.48 -3.98 4.14
CA VAL A 84 4.14 -2.67 3.97
C VAL A 84 3.34 -1.56 4.66
N ASN A 85 2.02 -1.52 4.47
CA ASN A 85 1.17 -0.55 5.15
C ASN A 85 1.23 -0.71 6.69
N ALA A 86 1.43 -1.93 7.20
CA ALA A 86 1.50 -2.20 8.63
C ALA A 86 2.78 -1.65 9.29
N THR A 87 3.83 -1.38 8.52
CA THR A 87 5.08 -0.78 9.01
C THR A 87 5.08 0.75 8.95
N ASP A 88 3.99 1.36 8.46
CA ASP A 88 3.82 2.80 8.43
C ASP A 88 2.63 3.23 9.32
N PRO A 89 2.80 4.14 10.30
CA PRO A 89 1.72 4.53 11.20
C PRO A 89 0.49 5.12 10.52
N TRP A 90 0.64 5.57 9.29
CA TRP A 90 -0.42 6.19 8.49
C TRP A 90 -0.93 5.28 7.35
N GLY A 91 -0.37 4.08 7.22
CA GLY A 91 -0.75 3.12 6.19
C GLY A 91 -0.57 3.65 4.77
N THR A 92 0.48 4.44 4.53
CA THR A 92 0.83 5.08 3.25
C THR A 92 -0.12 6.20 2.77
N LEU A 93 -1.03 6.66 3.62
CA LEU A 93 -2.15 7.50 3.18
C LEU A 93 -2.06 8.99 3.54
N GLN A 94 -1.09 9.43 4.34
CA GLN A 94 -0.99 10.82 4.81
C GLN A 94 0.35 11.45 4.47
N GLN A 95 0.44 12.79 4.59
CA GLN A 95 1.68 13.53 4.32
C GLN A 95 2.83 13.15 5.25
N ALA A 96 2.52 12.65 6.45
CA ALA A 96 3.52 12.15 7.40
C ALA A 96 3.99 10.72 7.09
N SER A 97 3.36 10.00 6.18
CA SER A 97 3.72 8.61 5.83
C SER A 97 5.21 8.50 5.52
N THR A 98 5.84 7.52 6.15
CA THR A 98 7.25 7.15 5.98
C THR A 98 7.39 5.83 5.23
N ALA A 99 6.41 5.52 4.40
CA ALA A 99 6.39 4.31 3.60
C ALA A 99 7.69 4.10 2.83
N ILE A 100 8.19 2.88 2.91
CA ILE A 100 9.51 2.47 2.41
C ILE A 100 9.54 2.13 0.92
N LEU A 101 8.39 2.18 0.25
CA LEU A 101 8.36 1.87 -1.18
C LEU A 101 8.52 3.14 -2.00
N PRO A 102 9.45 3.14 -2.97
CA PRO A 102 9.63 4.27 -3.87
C PRO A 102 8.34 4.52 -4.66
N SER A 103 7.98 5.79 -4.80
CA SER A 103 6.92 6.19 -5.71
C SER A 103 7.21 5.67 -7.11
N GLY A 104 6.24 5.01 -7.73
CA GLY A 104 6.38 4.45 -9.07
C GLY A 104 6.58 2.95 -9.14
N TYR A 105 6.99 2.27 -8.06
CA TYR A 105 7.10 0.81 -8.05
C TYR A 105 5.77 0.13 -8.40
N TYR A 106 4.66 0.62 -7.84
CA TYR A 106 3.33 0.04 -8.07
C TYR A 106 2.56 0.62 -9.25
N THR A 107 3.18 1.39 -10.11
CA THR A 107 2.55 1.75 -11.37
C THR A 107 2.56 0.53 -12.28
N GLU A 108 1.59 -0.34 -12.09
CA GLU A 108 1.36 -1.45 -13.02
C GLU A 108 1.24 -0.92 -14.46
N PRO A 109 1.93 -1.54 -15.44
CA PRO A 109 1.81 -1.12 -16.85
C PRO A 109 0.40 -1.32 -17.40
N THR A 110 -0.43 -2.11 -16.75
CA THR A 110 -1.82 -2.39 -17.11
C THR A 110 -2.79 -1.26 -16.81
N GLY A 111 -2.31 -0.01 -16.84
CA GLY A 111 -3.18 1.14 -16.71
C GLY A 111 -3.73 1.30 -15.31
N SER A 112 -2.99 0.89 -14.31
CA SER A 112 -3.10 1.54 -13.04
C SER A 112 -2.64 2.98 -13.24
N LEU A 113 -3.43 3.70 -14.02
CA LEU A 113 -3.42 5.16 -14.10
C LEU A 113 -3.65 5.75 -12.71
N ASP A 114 -3.59 4.85 -11.70
CA ASP A 114 -3.98 5.26 -10.38
C ASP A 114 -2.87 5.98 -9.64
N GLY A 115 -1.73 6.26 -10.21
CA GLY A 115 -0.72 7.14 -9.60
C GLY A 115 -0.62 7.08 -8.08
N SER A 116 -1.42 6.18 -7.47
CA SER A 116 -1.63 6.11 -6.03
C SER A 116 -0.51 5.37 -5.31
N GLY A 117 0.43 4.79 -6.05
CA GLY A 117 1.52 4.01 -5.46
C GLY A 117 1.06 2.82 -4.60
N LEU A 118 -0.22 2.44 -4.68
CA LEU A 118 -0.77 1.33 -3.92
C LEU A 118 -0.77 0.08 -4.78
N GLY A 119 -0.04 -0.95 -4.34
CA GLY A 119 0.10 -2.22 -5.02
C GLY A 119 -1.21 -2.97 -5.22
N ARG A 120 -1.88 -2.69 -6.33
CA ARG A 120 -3.06 -3.42 -6.80
C ARG A 120 -2.81 -3.96 -8.18
N THR A 121 -3.25 -5.18 -8.39
CA THR A 121 -3.17 -5.85 -9.68
C THR A 121 -4.40 -6.73 -9.90
N ASP A 122 -4.62 -7.10 -11.12
CA ASP A 122 -5.51 -8.20 -11.50
C ASP A 122 -4.73 -9.51 -11.45
N ALA A 123 -5.22 -10.44 -10.64
CA ALA A 123 -4.53 -11.69 -10.36
C ALA A 123 -5.49 -12.75 -9.77
N ILE A 124 -4.95 -13.94 -9.57
CA ILE A 124 -5.45 -14.94 -8.64
C ILE A 124 -4.73 -14.71 -7.31
N PHE A 125 -5.48 -14.64 -6.22
CA PHE A 125 -4.98 -14.38 -4.87
C PHE A 125 -5.33 -15.55 -3.97
N TYR A 126 -4.34 -16.11 -3.31
CA TYR A 126 -4.52 -17.11 -2.27
C TYR A 126 -4.01 -16.60 -0.93
N ASN A 127 -4.79 -16.84 0.13
CA ASN A 127 -4.35 -16.64 1.51
C ASN A 127 -4.60 -17.90 2.30
N SER A 128 -3.58 -18.41 2.98
CA SER A 128 -3.66 -19.61 3.80
C SER A 128 -4.52 -19.40 5.05
N PRO A 129 -4.99 -20.47 5.69
CA PRO A 129 -5.36 -20.44 7.10
C PRO A 129 -4.16 -20.07 7.97
N ASN A 130 -4.42 -19.80 9.26
CA ASN A 130 -3.36 -19.68 10.25
C ASN A 130 -2.96 -21.07 10.76
N PHE A 131 -1.68 -21.40 10.66
CA PHE A 131 -1.09 -22.65 11.12
C PHE A 131 -0.24 -22.40 12.37
N SER A 132 -0.87 -22.32 13.54
CA SER A 132 -0.17 -22.06 14.82
C SER A 132 0.73 -20.82 14.79
N GLY A 133 0.22 -19.72 14.24
CA GLY A 133 0.92 -18.45 14.09
C GLY A 133 1.51 -18.22 12.69
N PHE A 134 1.74 -19.26 11.90
CA PHE A 134 2.21 -19.11 10.52
C PHE A 134 1.05 -18.88 9.55
N SER A 135 1.24 -17.96 8.63
CA SER A 135 0.35 -17.74 7.49
C SER A 135 1.16 -17.32 6.26
N PHE A 136 0.61 -17.57 5.08
CA PHE A 136 1.21 -17.13 3.84
C PHE A 136 0.15 -16.66 2.84
N ALA A 137 0.57 -15.80 1.92
CA ALA A 137 -0.20 -15.32 0.80
C ALA A 137 0.59 -15.48 -0.50
N ALA A 138 -0.10 -15.82 -1.58
CA ALA A 138 0.47 -15.93 -2.91
C ALA A 138 -0.46 -15.29 -3.93
N ASN A 139 0.09 -14.51 -4.85
CA ASN A 139 -0.67 -13.93 -5.95
C ASN A 139 0.02 -14.24 -7.27
N PHE A 140 -0.77 -14.51 -8.29
CA PHE A 140 -0.28 -14.75 -9.63
C PHE A 140 -1.19 -14.08 -10.67
N GLY A 141 -0.61 -13.27 -11.55
CA GLY A 141 -1.27 -12.65 -12.69
C GLY A 141 -0.49 -12.91 -13.96
N PRO A 142 -1.08 -13.55 -14.98
CA PRO A 142 -0.37 -13.79 -16.22
C PRO A 142 -0.01 -12.49 -16.93
N LYS A 143 1.06 -12.48 -17.71
CA LYS A 143 1.33 -11.41 -18.66
C LYS A 143 0.23 -11.36 -19.71
N PHE A 144 -0.11 -10.16 -20.15
CA PHE A 144 -1.11 -10.01 -21.20
C PHE A 144 -0.48 -10.21 -22.59
N SER A 145 -1.13 -11.02 -23.41
CA SER A 145 -0.76 -11.23 -24.82
C SER A 145 -1.71 -10.48 -25.76
N GLY A 146 -2.04 -9.23 -25.48
CA GLY A 146 -2.98 -8.48 -26.32
C GLY A 146 -2.93 -6.97 -26.11
N THR A 147 -3.35 -6.22 -27.10
CA THR A 147 -3.57 -4.77 -26.98
C THR A 147 -4.82 -4.52 -26.16
N ASN A 148 -4.66 -4.16 -24.89
CA ASN A 148 -5.76 -3.52 -24.16
C ASN A 148 -5.79 -2.04 -24.57
N PRO A 149 -6.83 -1.57 -25.29
CA PRO A 149 -6.90 -0.19 -25.79
C PRO A 149 -7.00 0.86 -24.67
N ALA A 150 -7.25 0.46 -23.44
CA ALA A 150 -7.36 1.36 -22.29
C ALA A 150 -6.05 1.52 -21.50
N ALA A 151 -4.98 0.85 -21.89
CA ALA A 151 -3.72 0.92 -21.17
C ALA A 151 -2.57 1.15 -22.13
N VAL A 152 -1.78 2.17 -21.87
CA VAL A 152 -0.45 2.34 -22.49
C VAL A 152 0.46 1.25 -21.91
N GLN A 153 0.39 0.06 -22.48
CA GLN A 153 1.15 -1.11 -22.04
C GLN A 153 2.43 -1.22 -22.85
N THR A 154 3.39 -0.38 -22.55
CA THR A 154 4.67 -0.41 -23.27
C THR A 154 5.66 -1.42 -22.72
N ALA A 155 5.37 -2.08 -21.60
CA ALA A 155 6.28 -3.07 -21.02
C ALA A 155 5.52 -4.09 -20.14
N ASN A 156 4.87 -5.04 -20.77
CA ASN A 156 4.22 -6.17 -20.12
C ASN A 156 4.99 -7.43 -20.47
N THR A 157 6.21 -7.54 -19.95
CA THR A 157 7.20 -8.54 -20.37
C THR A 157 7.09 -9.81 -19.55
N GLU A 158 6.64 -9.69 -18.27
CA GLU A 158 6.68 -10.77 -17.31
C GLU A 158 5.30 -11.05 -16.68
N ASN A 159 5.18 -12.19 -16.02
CA ASN A 159 4.03 -12.49 -15.17
C ASN A 159 4.16 -11.71 -13.86
N PHE A 160 3.02 -11.25 -13.33
CA PHE A 160 2.96 -10.76 -11.95
C PHE A 160 3.04 -11.93 -10.97
N MET A 161 3.88 -11.82 -9.95
CA MET A 161 4.00 -12.78 -8.88
C MET A 161 4.26 -12.06 -7.55
N SER A 162 3.55 -12.46 -6.49
CA SER A 162 3.77 -11.95 -5.14
C SER A 162 3.64 -13.10 -4.15
N LEU A 163 4.61 -13.23 -3.26
CA LEU A 163 4.67 -14.23 -2.19
C LEU A 163 4.96 -13.52 -0.87
N TYR A 164 4.25 -13.87 0.17
CA TYR A 164 4.47 -13.35 1.51
C TYR A 164 4.23 -14.44 2.55
N GLY A 165 5.10 -14.51 3.54
CA GLY A 165 4.96 -15.38 4.71
C GLY A 165 5.12 -14.58 5.99
N SER A 166 4.36 -14.91 7.03
CA SER A 166 4.46 -14.28 8.33
C SER A 166 4.31 -15.27 9.48
N TYR A 167 4.88 -14.89 10.62
CA TYR A 167 4.69 -15.58 11.88
C TYR A 167 4.25 -14.57 12.94
N ALA A 168 3.15 -14.88 13.62
CA ALA A 168 2.59 -14.08 14.71
C ALA A 168 2.56 -14.92 15.99
N ALA A 169 3.25 -14.45 17.04
CA ALA A 169 3.33 -15.10 18.34
C ALA A 169 3.17 -14.08 19.45
N GLY A 170 2.02 -14.08 20.12
CA GLY A 170 1.70 -13.07 21.14
C GLY A 170 1.83 -11.66 20.58
N PRO A 171 2.71 -10.81 21.17
CA PRO A 171 2.90 -9.43 20.72
C PRO A 171 3.78 -9.27 19.48
N LEU A 172 4.46 -10.32 19.02
CA LEU A 172 5.41 -10.29 17.90
C LEU A 172 4.74 -10.68 16.59
N VAL A 173 4.98 -9.89 15.56
CA VAL A 173 4.71 -10.23 14.16
C VAL A 173 5.99 -10.01 13.37
N VAL A 174 6.43 -11.03 12.64
CA VAL A 174 7.53 -10.95 11.67
C VAL A 174 7.06 -11.48 10.34
N GLY A 175 7.63 -10.97 9.26
CA GLY A 175 7.27 -11.45 7.94
C GLY A 175 8.30 -11.09 6.89
N ALA A 176 8.25 -11.85 5.80
CA ALA A 176 9.08 -11.65 4.62
C ALA A 176 8.28 -11.96 3.36
N GLY A 177 8.64 -11.32 2.26
CA GLY A 177 8.01 -11.58 0.99
C GLY A 177 8.81 -11.06 -0.19
N PHE A 178 8.36 -11.51 -1.35
CA PHE A 178 8.91 -11.14 -2.65
C PHE A 178 7.77 -10.82 -3.61
N GLU A 179 7.96 -9.82 -4.44
CA GLU A 179 7.01 -9.45 -5.49
C GLU A 179 7.77 -9.06 -6.75
N GLN A 180 7.26 -9.53 -7.89
CA GLN A 180 7.72 -9.12 -9.22
C GLN A 180 6.50 -8.63 -10.00
N ASN A 181 6.59 -7.44 -10.55
CA ASN A 181 5.53 -6.89 -11.39
C ASN A 181 5.72 -7.27 -12.87
N ARG A 182 4.77 -6.88 -13.72
CA ARG A 182 4.80 -7.22 -15.15
C ARG A 182 5.86 -6.47 -15.97
N ARG A 183 6.57 -5.50 -15.38
CA ARG A 183 7.69 -4.77 -15.99
C ARG A 183 9.05 -5.34 -15.59
N ASP A 184 9.05 -6.46 -14.88
CA ASP A 184 10.24 -7.06 -14.29
C ASP A 184 10.86 -6.22 -13.16
N ASP A 185 10.09 -5.29 -12.57
CA ASP A 185 10.52 -4.68 -11.33
C ASP A 185 10.28 -5.68 -10.19
N SER A 186 11.23 -5.80 -9.28
CA SER A 186 11.10 -6.69 -8.13
C SER A 186 11.28 -5.99 -6.80
N ILE A 187 10.68 -6.55 -5.75
CA ILE A 187 10.84 -6.13 -4.37
C ILE A 187 11.02 -7.33 -3.46
N THR A 188 12.05 -7.29 -2.64
CA THR A 188 12.22 -8.16 -1.48
C THR A 188 11.95 -7.36 -0.22
N PHE A 189 11.08 -7.85 0.65
CA PHE A 189 10.61 -7.14 1.83
C PHE A 189 10.69 -8.01 3.07
N VAL A 190 11.16 -7.42 4.17
CA VAL A 190 11.14 -8.04 5.50
C VAL A 190 10.66 -7.02 6.53
N HIS A 191 9.97 -7.48 7.56
CA HIS A 191 9.51 -6.59 8.63
C HIS A 191 9.38 -7.31 9.97
N ALA A 192 9.37 -6.49 11.03
CA ALA A 192 9.04 -6.92 12.38
C ALA A 192 8.21 -5.84 13.09
N ILE A 193 7.23 -6.28 13.88
CA ILE A 193 6.40 -5.42 14.71
C ILE A 193 6.26 -6.08 16.08
N TYR A 194 6.44 -5.31 17.15
CA TYR A 194 6.24 -5.77 18.51
C TYR A 194 5.33 -4.81 19.29
N ASP A 195 4.30 -5.35 19.93
CA ASP A 195 3.37 -4.59 20.75
C ASP A 195 3.71 -4.78 22.24
N PHE A 196 4.25 -3.73 22.86
CA PHE A 196 4.58 -3.73 24.30
C PHE A 196 3.37 -3.45 25.20
N GLY A 197 2.17 -3.25 24.63
CA GLY A 197 0.96 -2.84 25.31
C GLY A 197 0.85 -1.32 25.51
N PHE A 198 1.92 -0.65 25.92
CA PHE A 198 1.98 0.81 26.07
C PHE A 198 2.55 1.53 24.83
N VAL A 199 3.26 0.82 23.99
CA VAL A 199 3.77 1.30 22.70
C VAL A 199 3.91 0.12 21.73
N ARG A 200 3.54 0.32 20.49
CA ARG A 200 3.78 -0.61 19.39
C ARG A 200 4.93 -0.05 18.56
N ILE A 201 6.01 -0.82 18.44
CA ILE A 201 7.19 -0.47 17.65
C ILE A 201 7.28 -1.45 16.48
N GLY A 202 7.69 -0.96 15.32
CA GLY A 202 7.89 -1.79 14.15
C GLY A 202 8.75 -1.10 13.11
N GLY A 203 9.03 -1.85 12.06
CA GLY A 203 9.75 -1.35 10.92
C GLY A 203 9.94 -2.43 9.86
N GLY A 204 10.45 -2.01 8.72
CA GLY A 204 10.70 -2.88 7.59
C GLY A 204 11.91 -2.44 6.79
N PHE A 205 12.37 -3.37 5.98
CA PHE A 205 13.40 -3.15 4.98
C PHE A 205 12.91 -3.72 3.64
N ALA A 206 13.10 -2.96 2.57
CA ALA A 206 12.78 -3.38 1.21
C ALA A 206 13.95 -3.07 0.26
N LYS A 207 14.42 -4.08 -0.45
CA LYS A 207 15.24 -3.91 -1.64
C LYS A 207 14.33 -3.90 -2.86
N VAL A 208 14.45 -2.89 -3.70
CA VAL A 208 13.69 -2.72 -4.95
C VAL A 208 14.67 -2.71 -6.11
N GLU A 209 14.37 -3.50 -7.13
CA GLU A 209 15.15 -3.57 -8.37
C GLU A 209 14.23 -3.19 -9.53
N ALA A 210 14.61 -2.18 -10.28
CA ALA A 210 13.85 -1.73 -11.44
C ALA A 210 14.22 -2.55 -12.66
N GLY A 211 13.23 -3.07 -13.39
CA GLY A 211 13.43 -3.80 -14.63
C GLY A 211 13.98 -2.93 -15.77
N ALA A 212 14.40 -3.57 -16.85
CA ALA A 212 15.00 -2.89 -18.01
C ALA A 212 14.02 -1.99 -18.79
N ALA A 213 12.70 -2.19 -18.62
CA ALA A 213 11.65 -1.53 -19.40
C ALA A 213 10.88 -0.45 -18.62
N VAL A 214 11.49 0.17 -17.61
CA VAL A 214 10.83 1.20 -16.80
C VAL A 214 10.64 2.47 -17.63
N PRO A 215 9.38 2.92 -17.87
CA PRO A 215 9.14 4.22 -18.49
C PRO A 215 9.65 5.34 -17.60
N ALA A 216 9.97 6.49 -18.16
CA ALA A 216 10.30 7.67 -17.38
C ALA A 216 9.16 7.96 -16.39
N GLY A 217 9.42 7.73 -15.10
CA GLY A 217 8.48 7.93 -14.00
C GLY A 217 8.48 9.39 -13.52
N PRO A 218 7.63 9.70 -12.53
CA PRO A 218 7.69 10.98 -11.85
C PRO A 218 9.07 11.21 -11.24
N ALA A 219 9.42 12.47 -11.01
CA ALA A 219 10.71 12.82 -10.41
C ALA A 219 10.97 12.01 -9.13
N GLY A 220 12.12 11.32 -9.08
CA GLY A 220 12.48 10.42 -7.99
C GLY A 220 12.06 8.95 -8.16
N ALA A 221 11.45 8.54 -9.28
CA ALA A 221 11.32 7.14 -9.63
C ALA A 221 12.69 6.53 -9.96
N LEU A 222 12.83 5.20 -9.77
CA LEU A 222 14.00 4.48 -10.26
C LEU A 222 13.99 4.47 -11.79
N LEU A 223 15.18 4.60 -12.36
CA LEU A 223 15.39 4.37 -13.79
C LEU A 223 15.59 2.87 -14.06
N ALA A 224 15.56 2.50 -15.34
CA ALA A 224 15.79 1.12 -15.75
C ALA A 224 17.12 0.57 -15.19
N ASN A 225 17.07 -0.63 -14.64
CA ASN A 225 18.18 -1.34 -14.01
C ASN A 225 18.79 -0.64 -12.77
N GLU A 226 18.08 0.31 -12.16
CA GLU A 226 18.49 0.88 -10.89
C GLU A 226 17.94 0.07 -9.72
N GLU A 227 18.67 0.10 -8.62
CA GLU A 227 18.28 -0.53 -7.36
C GLU A 227 18.09 0.52 -6.27
N ALA A 228 17.19 0.25 -5.32
CA ALA A 228 17.03 1.08 -4.14
C ALA A 228 16.88 0.25 -2.88
N ASN A 229 17.59 0.67 -1.84
CA ASN A 229 17.41 0.21 -0.48
C ASN A 229 16.48 1.18 0.28
N ASN A 230 15.51 0.61 0.95
CA ASN A 230 14.50 1.38 1.68
C ASN A 230 14.31 0.77 3.07
N TRP A 231 14.24 1.60 4.09
CA TRP A 231 13.91 1.12 5.43
C TRP A 231 13.08 2.15 6.19
N ASN A 232 12.30 1.69 7.13
CA ASN A 232 11.60 2.56 8.06
C ASN A 232 11.52 1.94 9.47
N ILE A 233 11.31 2.83 10.43
CA ILE A 233 10.92 2.49 11.80
C ILE A 233 9.70 3.31 12.19
N MET A 234 8.86 2.74 13.05
CA MET A 234 7.67 3.40 13.55
C MET A 234 7.44 3.14 15.03
N ALA A 235 6.74 4.08 15.67
CA ALA A 235 6.17 3.91 17.00
C ALA A 235 4.74 4.45 17.03
N ILE A 236 3.84 3.71 17.68
CA ILE A 236 2.44 4.10 17.92
C ILE A 236 2.18 3.92 19.41
N ALA A 237 1.84 5.00 20.12
CA ALA A 237 1.64 4.98 21.57
C ALA A 237 0.30 5.61 21.96
N PRO A 238 -0.57 4.91 22.70
CA PRO A 238 -1.73 5.52 23.32
C PRO A 238 -1.29 6.44 24.47
N LEU A 239 -1.67 7.71 24.43
CA LEU A 239 -1.38 8.73 25.42
C LEU A 239 -2.70 9.30 25.97
N GLY A 240 -3.32 8.58 26.90
CA GLY A 240 -4.66 8.93 27.38
C GLY A 240 -5.70 8.86 26.26
N PRO A 241 -6.39 9.98 25.93
CA PRO A 241 -7.41 9.97 24.89
C PRO A 241 -6.85 10.08 23.47
N VAL A 242 -5.55 10.32 23.29
CA VAL A 242 -4.92 10.47 21.97
C VAL A 242 -3.99 9.30 21.67
N THR A 243 -3.80 9.01 20.39
CA THR A 243 -2.76 8.09 19.93
C THR A 243 -1.68 8.89 19.22
N LEU A 244 -0.47 8.87 19.76
CA LEU A 244 0.72 9.44 19.12
C LEU A 244 1.26 8.46 18.09
N LYS A 245 1.63 8.99 16.92
CA LYS A 245 2.26 8.27 15.83
C LYS A 245 3.56 8.95 15.46
N VAL A 246 4.63 8.19 15.35
CA VAL A 246 5.94 8.66 14.92
C VAL A 246 6.50 7.66 13.92
N GLY A 247 7.09 8.15 12.84
CA GLY A 247 7.76 7.31 11.84
C GLY A 247 8.98 8.02 11.30
N TYR A 248 9.98 7.23 10.94
CA TYR A 248 11.14 7.69 10.19
C TYR A 248 11.46 6.66 9.11
N GLY A 249 11.81 7.12 7.90
CA GLY A 249 12.15 6.24 6.78
C GLY A 249 13.14 6.88 5.84
N GLU A 250 13.98 6.05 5.27
CA GLU A 250 14.97 6.41 4.26
C GLU A 250 14.81 5.54 3.02
N SER A 251 15.06 6.14 1.87
CA SER A 251 15.15 5.50 0.56
C SER A 251 16.41 6.02 -0.14
N GLU A 252 17.27 5.12 -0.54
CA GLU A 252 18.51 5.39 -1.24
C GLU A 252 18.50 4.66 -2.59
N ASN A 253 18.95 5.33 -3.64
CA ASN A 253 19.29 4.69 -4.90
C ASN A 253 20.70 4.10 -4.77
N ASP A 254 20.78 2.78 -4.70
CA ASP A 254 22.02 2.04 -4.46
C ASP A 254 22.94 2.09 -5.70
N THR A 255 22.36 2.16 -6.89
CA THR A 255 23.11 2.23 -8.15
C THR A 255 23.86 3.55 -8.30
N THR A 256 23.25 4.65 -7.89
CA THR A 256 23.82 6.01 -8.02
C THR A 256 24.35 6.55 -6.70
N ASN A 257 24.18 5.81 -5.59
CA ASN A 257 24.54 6.22 -4.23
C ASN A 257 23.96 7.59 -3.87
N THR A 258 22.65 7.77 -4.13
CA THR A 258 21.97 9.04 -3.88
C THR A 258 20.73 8.85 -3.03
N ASP A 259 20.58 9.73 -2.04
CA ASP A 259 19.37 9.78 -1.23
C ASP A 259 18.16 10.16 -2.08
N ARG A 260 17.09 9.39 -1.98
CA ARG A 260 15.80 9.62 -2.65
C ARG A 260 14.77 10.23 -1.70
N SER A 261 14.80 9.84 -0.42
CA SER A 261 13.93 10.37 0.63
C SER A 261 14.55 10.11 2.00
N LYS A 262 14.47 11.08 2.89
CA LYS A 262 14.74 10.94 4.33
C LYS A 262 13.65 11.66 5.08
N LYS A 263 12.67 10.91 5.57
CA LYS A 263 11.40 11.45 6.00
C LYS A 263 11.10 11.14 7.46
N LEU A 264 10.83 12.19 8.23
CA LEU A 264 10.28 12.13 9.59
C LEU A 264 8.81 12.50 9.54
N GLY A 265 7.95 11.69 10.16
CA GLY A 265 6.53 11.94 10.34
C GLY A 265 6.14 11.91 11.81
N ILE A 266 5.23 12.81 12.20
CA ILE A 266 4.61 12.85 13.53
C ILE A 266 3.11 13.11 13.33
N GLY A 267 2.26 12.45 14.10
CA GLY A 267 0.81 12.62 14.02
C GLY A 267 0.08 12.22 15.29
N LEU A 268 -1.15 12.68 15.38
CA LEU A 268 -2.06 12.40 16.49
C LEU A 268 -3.42 11.98 15.95
N ASP A 269 -3.98 10.93 16.52
CA ASP A 269 -5.38 10.53 16.32
C ASP A 269 -6.14 10.77 17.63
N TYR A 270 -7.31 11.44 17.56
CA TYR A 270 -8.21 11.65 18.68
C TYR A 270 -9.57 11.00 18.39
N PRO A 271 -9.94 9.89 19.04
CA PRO A 271 -11.21 9.23 18.83
C PRO A 271 -12.37 10.04 19.43
N LEU A 272 -13.35 10.37 18.63
CA LEU A 272 -14.63 10.95 19.07
C LEU A 272 -15.64 9.86 19.41
N SER A 273 -15.56 8.72 18.72
CA SER A 273 -16.39 7.54 18.94
C SER A 273 -15.69 6.30 18.42
N LYS A 274 -16.33 5.12 18.55
CA LYS A 274 -15.82 3.86 17.95
C LYS A 274 -15.65 3.93 16.42
N ARG A 275 -16.36 4.84 15.74
CA ARG A 275 -16.38 4.96 14.27
C ARG A 275 -15.86 6.28 13.74
N THR A 276 -15.57 7.25 14.61
CA THR A 276 -15.15 8.61 14.22
C THR A 276 -13.92 9.03 14.97
N LEU A 277 -12.92 9.53 14.25
CA LEU A 277 -11.75 10.17 14.86
C LEU A 277 -11.36 11.43 14.08
N ILE A 278 -10.74 12.36 14.79
CA ILE A 278 -10.00 13.48 14.21
C ILE A 278 -8.52 13.08 14.18
N TYR A 279 -7.85 13.40 13.10
CA TYR A 279 -6.41 13.19 12.98
C TYR A 279 -5.69 14.45 12.53
N THR A 280 -4.42 14.55 12.88
CA THR A 280 -3.49 15.54 12.33
C THR A 280 -2.13 14.88 12.17
N SER A 281 -1.41 15.30 11.15
CA SER A 281 -0.06 14.81 10.92
C SER A 281 0.83 15.86 10.25
N VAL A 282 2.12 15.75 10.46
CA VAL A 282 3.14 16.54 9.77
C VAL A 282 4.29 15.63 9.37
N GLY A 283 4.73 15.74 8.13
CA GLY A 283 5.89 15.02 7.59
C GLY A 283 6.91 16.00 7.03
N ARG A 284 8.19 15.70 7.24
CA ARG A 284 9.30 16.45 6.67
C ARG A 284 10.24 15.50 5.95
N ASP A 285 10.45 15.73 4.65
CA ASP A 285 11.45 15.05 3.84
C ASP A 285 12.64 15.99 3.63
N SER A 286 13.82 15.62 4.15
CA SER A 286 15.02 16.46 4.11
C SER A 286 15.71 16.45 2.75
N VAL A 287 15.48 15.44 1.93
CA VAL A 287 16.08 15.32 0.59
C VAL A 287 15.40 16.21 -0.43
N ARG A 288 14.09 16.43 -0.30
CA ARG A 288 13.36 17.29 -1.22
C ARG A 288 13.91 18.71 -1.22
N THR A 289 14.04 19.30 -2.41
CA THR A 289 14.48 20.71 -2.58
C THR A 289 13.33 21.69 -2.35
N THR A 290 12.10 21.30 -2.73
CA THR A 290 10.86 22.07 -2.58
C THR A 290 9.84 21.23 -1.82
N ASN A 291 8.83 21.87 -1.21
CA ASN A 291 7.75 21.18 -0.48
C ASN A 291 8.26 20.16 0.54
N LYS A 292 9.30 20.53 1.30
CA LYS A 292 9.95 19.63 2.28
C LYS A 292 9.01 19.21 3.41
N VAL A 293 7.99 20.00 3.71
CA VAL A 293 7.06 19.77 4.81
C VAL A 293 5.66 19.67 4.25
N GLY A 294 4.97 18.60 4.61
CA GLY A 294 3.55 18.40 4.36
C GLY A 294 2.82 18.21 5.68
N TYR A 295 1.55 18.60 5.75
CA TYR A 295 0.70 18.40 6.91
C TYR A 295 -0.72 18.04 6.48
N ASP A 296 -1.41 17.32 7.37
CA ASP A 296 -2.81 16.95 7.23
C ASP A 296 -3.56 17.27 8.52
N ILE A 297 -4.83 17.62 8.36
CA ILE A 297 -5.84 17.58 9.42
C ILE A 297 -7.13 17.07 8.82
N GLY A 298 -7.82 16.17 9.50
CA GLY A 298 -9.03 15.62 8.94
C GLY A 298 -9.86 14.80 9.92
N VAL A 299 -10.98 14.32 9.42
CA VAL A 299 -11.91 13.43 10.12
C VAL A 299 -11.96 12.11 9.36
N ARG A 300 -11.85 10.99 10.09
CA ARG A 300 -12.11 9.66 9.55
C ARG A 300 -13.38 9.11 10.19
N HIS A 301 -14.33 8.71 9.35
CA HIS A 301 -15.58 8.07 9.78
C HIS A 301 -15.80 6.77 9.03
N THR A 302 -16.28 5.74 9.72
CA THR A 302 -16.68 4.45 9.14
C THR A 302 -18.14 4.18 9.46
N PHE A 303 -18.92 3.85 8.44
CA PHE A 303 -20.35 3.57 8.56
C PHE A 303 -20.64 2.12 8.97
#